data_eba7e01d4c7976b6764a31bffde8f5e7
#
_entry.id   eba7e01d4c7976b6764a31bffde8f5e7
#
_cell.length_a   1.000
_cell.length_b   1.000
_cell.length_c   1.000
_cell.angle_alpha   90.00
_cell.angle_beta   90.00
_cell.angle_gamma   90.00
#
_symmetry.space_group_name_H-M   'P 1'
#
loop_
_entity.id
_entity.type
_entity.pdbx_description
1 polymer ?
#
loop_
_entity_poly.entity_id
_entity_poly.type
_entity_poly.pdbx_seq_one_letter_code
_entity_poly.pdbx_strand_id
1 'polypeptide(L)'
;MARFKDYIPHGTIPATLAAFDAEYNFDWAETRRHLSFVADVDGVTAITVNGHASEVHACTVDEQTAMMDQASDEIGDRMPLIAGVYADGSHEAARIAKMAEAHGASALLCFPPASMGMGLIRHRPEVGLAHMKTIADATDLPMIVFQYGNELAYPIDTLVRICEEVPNVRAIKDWSPAQTHDRHIKTLHGLSRRINVLSTNSAWLMSSLVMGADGLLSGAGSVIADLQAALFSAVQARDLATAQALADRIYHTTQVFYADPFGDMHNRMKEALVLLGRIDGPAVVRPPLMKLTDAEIKRVGAAMTAAGITREGATGLDGLAVAAE
;
A
#
# COMPACT_ATOMS: atom_id res chain seq x y z
N MET A 1 -2.24 13.39 -17.23
CA MET A 1 -2.82 12.22 -17.95
C MET A 1 -2.00 10.98 -17.59
N ALA A 2 -2.65 9.83 -17.39
CA ALA A 2 -1.97 8.56 -17.06
C ALA A 2 -0.87 8.24 -18.08
N ARG A 3 0.35 8.03 -17.59
CA ARG A 3 1.53 7.73 -18.43
C ARG A 3 1.65 6.23 -18.73
N PHE A 4 1.11 5.37 -17.84
CA PHE A 4 1.09 3.91 -17.95
C PHE A 4 -0.35 3.41 -18.04
N LYS A 5 -1.00 3.57 -19.22
CA LYS A 5 -2.43 3.33 -19.41
C LYS A 5 -2.86 1.87 -19.30
N ASP A 6 -1.95 0.94 -19.60
CA ASP A 6 -2.24 -0.51 -19.61
C ASP A 6 -1.71 -1.22 -18.35
N TYR A 7 -1.41 -0.45 -17.29
CA TYR A 7 -0.86 -0.99 -16.07
C TYR A 7 -1.85 -1.92 -15.36
N ILE A 8 -1.43 -3.15 -15.11
CA ILE A 8 -2.15 -4.10 -14.26
C ILE A 8 -1.38 -4.21 -12.94
N PRO A 9 -1.99 -3.89 -11.79
CA PRO A 9 -1.30 -3.91 -10.49
C PRO A 9 -0.73 -5.29 -10.14
N HIS A 10 0.58 -5.39 -9.94
CA HIS A 10 1.30 -6.64 -9.58
C HIS A 10 2.67 -6.30 -8.97
N GLY A 11 3.32 -7.32 -8.39
CA GLY A 11 4.68 -7.18 -7.87
C GLY A 11 4.75 -6.40 -6.55
N THR A 12 5.85 -5.70 -6.32
CA THR A 12 6.09 -4.97 -5.07
C THR A 12 5.64 -3.51 -5.21
N ILE A 13 4.60 -3.14 -4.48
CA ILE A 13 3.97 -1.82 -4.54
C ILE A 13 4.02 -1.17 -3.15
N PRO A 14 5.01 -0.34 -2.84
CA PRO A 14 5.01 0.46 -1.62
C PRO A 14 3.86 1.46 -1.59
N ALA A 15 3.23 1.61 -0.42
CA ALA A 15 2.37 2.75 -0.13
C ALA A 15 3.18 3.74 0.71
N THR A 16 3.58 4.86 0.12
CA THR A 16 4.55 5.77 0.70
C THR A 16 3.96 6.66 1.79
N LEU A 17 4.79 6.93 2.79
CA LEU A 17 4.53 7.90 3.84
C LEU A 17 4.67 9.32 3.27
N ALA A 18 4.04 10.29 3.93
CA ALA A 18 4.21 11.70 3.68
C ALA A 18 5.00 12.35 4.84
N ALA A 19 5.84 13.32 4.55
CA ALA A 19 6.51 14.13 5.56
C ALA A 19 5.70 15.40 5.84
N PHE A 20 5.66 15.81 7.12
CA PHE A 20 5.03 17.04 7.56
C PHE A 20 6.02 17.88 8.39
N ASP A 21 5.89 19.20 8.31
CA ASP A 21 6.61 20.15 9.16
C ASP A 21 5.97 20.25 10.56
N ALA A 22 6.56 21.07 11.43
CA ALA A 22 6.07 21.27 12.80
C ALA A 22 4.69 21.95 12.88
N GLU A 23 4.27 22.63 11.84
CA GLU A 23 2.99 23.30 11.67
C GLU A 23 1.94 22.39 10.98
N TYR A 24 2.27 21.11 10.76
CA TYR A 24 1.44 20.10 10.08
C TYR A 24 1.22 20.34 8.58
N ASN A 25 1.98 21.22 7.93
CA ASN A 25 1.97 21.32 6.48
C ASN A 25 2.80 20.19 5.85
N PHE A 26 2.52 19.85 4.59
CA PHE A 26 3.39 18.93 3.87
C PHE A 26 4.80 19.51 3.72
N ASP A 27 5.80 18.74 4.12
CA ASP A 27 7.17 18.95 3.71
C ASP A 27 7.39 18.28 2.34
N TRP A 28 7.20 19.08 1.28
CA TRP A 28 7.29 18.55 -0.08
C TRP A 28 8.72 18.14 -0.46
N ALA A 29 9.73 18.79 0.08
CA ALA A 29 11.12 18.42 -0.19
C ALA A 29 11.43 17.03 0.36
N GLU A 30 11.08 16.78 1.61
CA GLU A 30 11.27 15.47 2.25
C GLU A 30 10.37 14.40 1.63
N THR A 31 9.12 14.74 1.30
CA THR A 31 8.19 13.83 0.65
C THR A 31 8.71 13.39 -0.72
N ARG A 32 9.20 14.29 -1.55
CA ARG A 32 9.79 13.99 -2.87
C ARG A 32 11.06 13.15 -2.73
N ARG A 33 11.95 13.50 -1.79
CA ARG A 33 13.16 12.71 -1.51
C ARG A 33 12.82 11.28 -1.14
N HIS A 34 11.79 11.10 -0.32
CA HIS A 34 11.31 9.77 0.07
C HIS A 34 10.70 9.01 -1.11
N LEU A 35 9.90 9.66 -1.95
CA LEU A 35 9.34 9.06 -3.17
C LEU A 35 10.45 8.56 -4.10
N SER A 36 11.47 9.41 -4.37
CA SER A 36 12.62 9.03 -5.20
C SER A 36 13.40 7.87 -4.60
N PHE A 37 13.67 7.89 -3.28
CA PHE A 37 14.35 6.80 -2.60
C PHE A 37 13.62 5.46 -2.79
N VAL A 38 12.30 5.44 -2.60
CA VAL A 38 11.50 4.20 -2.77
C VAL A 38 11.43 3.77 -4.24
N ALA A 39 11.38 4.74 -5.16
CA ALA A 39 11.37 4.47 -6.60
C ALA A 39 12.70 3.93 -7.15
N ASP A 40 13.81 4.19 -6.46
CA ASP A 40 15.14 3.68 -6.82
C ASP A 40 15.38 2.23 -6.36
N VAL A 41 14.46 1.66 -5.57
CA VAL A 41 14.59 0.28 -5.10
C VAL A 41 14.28 -0.70 -6.25
N ASP A 42 15.25 -1.53 -6.58
CA ASP A 42 15.08 -2.59 -7.58
C ASP A 42 13.92 -3.53 -7.24
N GLY A 43 13.09 -3.83 -8.24
CA GLY A 43 11.92 -4.70 -8.08
C GLY A 43 10.64 -4.01 -7.57
N VAL A 44 10.68 -2.71 -7.29
CA VAL A 44 9.47 -1.91 -7.09
C VAL A 44 8.79 -1.69 -8.45
N THR A 45 7.49 -2.04 -8.53
CA THR A 45 6.74 -2.03 -9.80
C THR A 45 5.78 -0.85 -9.93
N ALA A 46 5.42 -0.22 -8.84
CA ALA A 46 4.59 0.99 -8.78
C ALA A 46 4.68 1.60 -7.38
N ILE A 47 4.22 2.84 -7.22
CA ILE A 47 4.11 3.49 -5.90
C ILE A 47 2.68 3.96 -5.68
N THR A 48 2.19 3.76 -4.45
CA THR A 48 0.87 4.26 -4.01
C THR A 48 1.03 5.49 -3.14
N VAL A 49 0.36 6.58 -3.51
CA VAL A 49 0.21 7.81 -2.73
C VAL A 49 -1.25 8.02 -2.33
N ASN A 50 -1.52 8.98 -1.46
CA ASN A 50 -2.87 9.25 -0.94
C ASN A 50 -3.56 8.01 -0.33
N GLY A 51 -2.75 7.10 0.25
CA GLY A 51 -3.24 5.96 1.02
C GLY A 51 -3.21 6.24 2.53
N HIS A 52 -3.54 5.22 3.32
CA HIS A 52 -3.42 5.32 4.78
C HIS A 52 -1.99 5.69 5.22
N ALA A 53 -0.97 5.18 4.52
CA ALA A 53 0.43 5.48 4.82
C ALA A 53 0.75 6.97 4.67
N SER A 54 0.13 7.67 3.74
CA SER A 54 0.26 9.13 3.55
C SER A 54 -0.67 9.94 4.45
N GLU A 55 -1.34 9.32 5.43
CA GLU A 55 -2.32 9.96 6.32
C GLU A 55 -3.48 10.63 5.55
N VAL A 56 -3.97 10.00 4.48
CA VAL A 56 -5.03 10.55 3.63
C VAL A 56 -6.29 10.97 4.40
N HIS A 57 -6.59 10.30 5.50
CA HIS A 57 -7.72 10.61 6.38
C HIS A 57 -7.61 11.99 7.06
N ALA A 58 -6.42 12.58 7.09
CA ALA A 58 -6.13 13.90 7.64
C ALA A 58 -5.74 14.92 6.55
N CYS A 59 -5.94 14.59 5.27
CA CYS A 59 -5.59 15.45 4.14
C CYS A 59 -6.86 16.00 3.46
N THR A 60 -6.82 17.28 3.11
CA THR A 60 -7.83 17.91 2.25
C THR A 60 -7.72 17.39 0.81
N VAL A 61 -8.76 17.60 -0.02
CA VAL A 61 -8.70 17.23 -1.44
C VAL A 61 -7.64 18.03 -2.19
N ASP A 62 -7.41 19.30 -1.82
CA ASP A 62 -6.36 20.13 -2.42
C ASP A 62 -4.97 19.58 -2.10
N GLU A 63 -4.74 19.11 -0.87
CA GLU A 63 -3.50 18.45 -0.49
C GLU A 63 -3.30 17.11 -1.20
N GLN A 64 -4.38 16.34 -1.37
CA GLN A 64 -4.34 15.10 -2.15
C GLN A 64 -4.00 15.38 -3.62
N THR A 65 -4.53 16.47 -4.18
CA THR A 65 -4.20 16.93 -5.54
C THR A 65 -2.73 17.32 -5.64
N ALA A 66 -2.24 18.13 -4.68
CA ALA A 66 -0.84 18.52 -4.63
C ALA A 66 0.10 17.31 -4.48
N MET A 67 -0.28 16.29 -3.68
CA MET A 67 0.50 15.05 -3.56
C MET A 67 0.61 14.32 -4.90
N MET A 68 -0.49 14.27 -5.69
CA MET A 68 -0.46 13.68 -7.02
C MET A 68 0.47 14.45 -7.96
N ASP A 69 0.43 15.79 -7.94
CA ASP A 69 1.31 16.63 -8.75
C ASP A 69 2.78 16.40 -8.38
N GLN A 70 3.11 16.45 -7.08
CA GLN A 70 4.46 16.23 -6.60
C GLN A 70 4.99 14.83 -6.94
N ALA A 71 4.17 13.80 -6.79
CA ALA A 71 4.54 12.43 -7.14
C ALA A 71 4.68 12.27 -8.66
N SER A 72 3.78 12.84 -9.45
CA SER A 72 3.82 12.79 -10.91
C SER A 72 5.05 13.49 -11.47
N ASP A 73 5.43 14.63 -10.90
CA ASP A 73 6.64 15.36 -11.29
C ASP A 73 7.93 14.65 -10.92
N GLU A 74 7.95 14.00 -9.73
CA GLU A 74 9.16 13.36 -9.20
C GLU A 74 9.45 11.99 -9.84
N ILE A 75 8.42 11.16 -9.94
CA ILE A 75 8.60 9.74 -10.32
C ILE A 75 7.65 9.26 -11.42
N GLY A 76 6.71 10.09 -11.87
CA GLY A 76 5.65 9.65 -12.79
C GLY A 76 6.13 9.24 -14.19
N ASP A 77 7.32 9.64 -14.63
CA ASP A 77 7.95 9.17 -15.88
C ASP A 77 8.66 7.81 -15.72
N ARG A 78 8.93 7.42 -14.48
CA ARG A 78 9.75 6.25 -14.13
C ARG A 78 8.90 5.01 -13.86
N MET A 79 7.73 5.20 -13.23
CA MET A 79 6.87 4.09 -12.84
C MET A 79 5.40 4.49 -12.68
N PRO A 80 4.47 3.50 -12.71
CA PRO A 80 3.07 3.74 -12.46
C PRO A 80 2.80 4.34 -11.08
N LEU A 81 1.91 5.34 -11.01
CA LEU A 81 1.41 5.91 -9.77
C LEU A 81 0.01 5.38 -9.48
N ILE A 82 -0.21 4.92 -8.24
CA ILE A 82 -1.51 4.49 -7.74
C ILE A 82 -2.01 5.54 -6.77
N ALA A 83 -3.19 6.09 -7.03
CA ALA A 83 -3.82 7.07 -6.14
C ALA A 83 -4.83 6.40 -5.21
N GLY A 84 -4.77 6.68 -3.91
CA GLY A 84 -5.82 6.32 -2.97
C GLY A 84 -7.09 7.14 -3.23
N VAL A 85 -8.24 6.46 -3.28
CA VAL A 85 -9.56 7.06 -3.35
C VAL A 85 -10.25 6.78 -2.02
N TYR A 86 -10.13 7.72 -1.09
CA TYR A 86 -10.60 7.62 0.28
C TYR A 86 -11.70 8.66 0.53
N ALA A 87 -12.95 8.22 0.57
CA ALA A 87 -14.10 9.04 0.90
C ALA A 87 -15.29 8.18 1.31
N ASP A 88 -16.11 8.67 2.23
CA ASP A 88 -17.34 7.99 2.64
C ASP A 88 -18.46 8.13 1.61
N GLY A 89 -18.53 9.28 0.92
CA GLY A 89 -19.53 9.53 -0.12
C GLY A 89 -19.07 9.05 -1.49
N SER A 90 -19.89 8.24 -2.19
CA SER A 90 -19.55 7.71 -3.53
C SER A 90 -19.29 8.80 -4.57
N HIS A 91 -20.03 9.89 -4.53
CA HIS A 91 -19.83 11.03 -5.45
C HIS A 91 -18.51 11.77 -5.17
N GLU A 92 -18.10 11.87 -3.90
CA GLU A 92 -16.78 12.43 -3.55
C GLU A 92 -15.66 11.49 -4.00
N ALA A 93 -15.81 10.19 -3.77
CA ALA A 93 -14.86 9.18 -4.26
C ALA A 93 -14.70 9.27 -5.80
N ALA A 94 -15.79 9.45 -6.53
CA ALA A 94 -15.76 9.66 -8.00
C ALA A 94 -15.03 10.96 -8.40
N ARG A 95 -15.19 12.06 -7.63
CA ARG A 95 -14.43 13.31 -7.86
C ARG A 95 -12.94 13.12 -7.63
N ILE A 96 -12.56 12.42 -6.54
CA ILE A 96 -11.17 12.10 -6.25
C ILE A 96 -10.58 11.21 -7.35
N ALA A 97 -11.32 10.21 -7.85
CA ALA A 97 -10.88 9.37 -8.95
C ALA A 97 -10.59 10.17 -10.22
N LYS A 98 -11.48 11.10 -10.60
CA LYS A 98 -11.28 12.03 -11.73
C LYS A 98 -10.06 12.93 -11.53
N MET A 99 -9.90 13.48 -10.34
CA MET A 99 -8.74 14.29 -9.97
C MET A 99 -7.47 13.47 -10.14
N ALA A 100 -7.41 12.27 -9.58
CA ALA A 100 -6.24 11.39 -9.65
C ALA A 100 -5.85 11.07 -11.10
N GLU A 101 -6.83 10.77 -11.99
CA GLU A 101 -6.60 10.53 -13.41
C GLU A 101 -6.03 11.78 -14.11
N ALA A 102 -6.61 12.95 -13.84
CA ALA A 102 -6.15 14.21 -14.42
C ALA A 102 -4.71 14.56 -14.01
N HIS A 103 -4.29 14.16 -12.79
CA HIS A 103 -2.99 14.44 -12.19
C HIS A 103 -1.99 13.27 -12.29
N GLY A 104 -2.21 12.30 -13.20
CA GLY A 104 -1.19 11.36 -13.63
C GLY A 104 -1.25 9.97 -13.00
N ALA A 105 -2.29 9.63 -12.23
CA ALA A 105 -2.47 8.28 -11.74
C ALA A 105 -2.59 7.27 -12.90
N SER A 106 -2.02 6.09 -12.71
CA SER A 106 -2.11 4.95 -13.63
C SER A 106 -3.06 3.87 -13.13
N ALA A 107 -3.41 3.91 -11.84
CA ALA A 107 -4.42 3.06 -11.21
C ALA A 107 -4.95 3.73 -9.93
N LEU A 108 -6.04 3.19 -9.40
CA LEU A 108 -6.67 3.66 -8.18
C LEU A 108 -6.68 2.57 -7.10
N LEU A 109 -6.42 2.95 -5.84
CA LEU A 109 -6.69 2.13 -4.67
C LEU A 109 -8.00 2.61 -4.03
N CYS A 110 -9.09 1.87 -4.24
CA CYS A 110 -10.42 2.23 -3.80
C CYS A 110 -10.72 1.66 -2.42
N PHE A 111 -10.95 2.55 -1.46
CA PHE A 111 -11.29 2.20 -0.09
C PHE A 111 -12.79 1.92 0.06
N PRO A 112 -13.20 0.99 0.93
CA PRO A 112 -14.60 0.94 1.36
C PRO A 112 -14.91 2.19 2.19
N PRO A 113 -16.15 2.72 2.12
CA PRO A 113 -16.56 3.85 2.97
C PRO A 113 -16.45 3.47 4.46
N ALA A 114 -15.67 4.22 5.22
CA ALA A 114 -15.40 3.92 6.64
C ALA A 114 -16.67 3.98 7.50
N SER A 115 -17.56 4.94 7.23
CA SER A 115 -18.86 5.09 7.89
C SER A 115 -19.82 3.92 7.64
N MET A 116 -19.56 3.07 6.66
CA MET A 116 -20.38 1.89 6.34
C MET A 116 -19.98 0.63 7.11
N GLY A 117 -18.98 0.72 8.01
CA GLY A 117 -18.48 -0.40 8.80
C GLY A 117 -19.46 -0.93 9.85
N MET A 118 -20.49 -0.17 10.22
CA MET A 118 -21.53 -0.60 11.18
C MET A 118 -22.45 -1.72 10.64
N GLY A 119 -21.85 -2.71 9.98
CA GLY A 119 -22.54 -3.85 9.43
C GLY A 119 -23.15 -3.65 8.03
N LEU A 120 -23.13 -2.43 7.49
CA LEU A 120 -23.82 -2.10 6.25
C LEU A 120 -23.22 -2.87 5.06
N ILE A 121 -21.90 -2.85 4.89
CA ILE A 121 -21.23 -3.57 3.80
C ILE A 121 -21.49 -5.08 3.88
N ARG A 122 -21.51 -5.63 5.10
CA ARG A 122 -21.72 -7.07 5.34
C ARG A 122 -23.15 -7.53 5.05
N HIS A 123 -24.14 -6.69 5.41
CA HIS A 123 -25.56 -7.08 5.33
C HIS A 123 -26.30 -6.46 4.15
N ARG A 124 -25.70 -5.46 3.48
CA ARG A 124 -26.24 -4.78 2.30
C ARG A 124 -25.17 -4.75 1.19
N PRO A 125 -24.84 -5.90 0.59
CA PRO A 125 -23.75 -6.03 -0.37
C PRO A 125 -23.87 -5.10 -1.59
N GLU A 126 -25.11 -4.74 -1.98
CA GLU A 126 -25.39 -3.79 -3.06
C GLU A 126 -24.78 -2.39 -2.80
N VAL A 127 -24.56 -2.00 -1.54
CA VAL A 127 -23.96 -0.70 -1.20
C VAL A 127 -22.51 -0.64 -1.67
N GLY A 128 -21.72 -1.70 -1.39
CA GLY A 128 -20.34 -1.77 -1.85
C GLY A 128 -20.22 -1.80 -3.37
N LEU A 129 -21.09 -2.57 -4.03
CA LEU A 129 -21.13 -2.63 -5.49
C LEU A 129 -21.51 -1.27 -6.11
N ALA A 130 -22.52 -0.59 -5.57
CA ALA A 130 -22.93 0.74 -6.05
C ALA A 130 -21.81 1.77 -5.87
N HIS A 131 -21.08 1.72 -4.74
CA HIS A 131 -19.93 2.59 -4.50
C HIS A 131 -18.83 2.39 -5.56
N MET A 132 -18.44 1.15 -5.82
CA MET A 132 -17.41 0.83 -6.83
C MET A 132 -17.85 1.18 -8.25
N LYS A 133 -19.12 0.97 -8.60
CA LYS A 133 -19.69 1.41 -9.90
C LYS A 133 -19.63 2.92 -10.07
N THR A 134 -20.00 3.69 -9.02
CA THR A 134 -19.96 5.16 -9.07
C THR A 134 -18.53 5.68 -9.29
N ILE A 135 -17.51 5.03 -8.72
CA ILE A 135 -16.12 5.38 -8.98
C ILE A 135 -15.74 5.01 -10.41
N ALA A 136 -16.07 3.79 -10.86
CA ALA A 136 -15.75 3.31 -12.20
C ALA A 136 -16.40 4.13 -13.32
N ASP A 137 -17.61 4.64 -13.11
CA ASP A 137 -18.30 5.51 -14.08
C ASP A 137 -17.59 6.88 -14.25
N ALA A 138 -16.67 7.21 -13.36
CA ALA A 138 -15.96 8.49 -13.39
C ALA A 138 -14.59 8.44 -14.07
N THR A 139 -14.03 7.26 -14.35
CA THR A 139 -12.68 7.07 -14.86
C THR A 139 -12.50 5.72 -15.56
N ASP A 140 -11.58 5.67 -16.52
CA ASP A 140 -11.19 4.41 -17.18
C ASP A 140 -9.98 3.73 -16.50
N LEU A 141 -9.44 4.32 -15.43
CA LEU A 141 -8.27 3.76 -14.76
C LEU A 141 -8.54 2.38 -14.13
N PRO A 142 -7.54 1.49 -14.14
CA PRO A 142 -7.58 0.25 -13.37
C PRO A 142 -7.82 0.52 -11.88
N MET A 143 -8.69 -0.27 -11.28
CA MET A 143 -9.06 -0.16 -9.87
C MET A 143 -8.53 -1.34 -9.06
N ILE A 144 -7.99 -1.05 -7.88
CA ILE A 144 -7.62 -1.99 -6.84
C ILE A 144 -8.66 -1.85 -5.72
N VAL A 145 -9.47 -2.85 -5.46
CA VAL A 145 -10.40 -2.84 -4.33
C VAL A 145 -9.65 -3.15 -3.05
N PHE A 146 -9.75 -2.27 -2.05
CA PHE A 146 -9.16 -2.58 -0.75
C PHE A 146 -10.08 -3.50 0.06
N GLN A 147 -9.70 -4.75 0.18
CA GLN A 147 -10.35 -5.77 0.99
C GLN A 147 -9.79 -5.76 2.40
N TYR A 148 -10.59 -5.30 3.35
CA TYR A 148 -10.21 -5.27 4.76
C TYR A 148 -10.32 -6.63 5.44
N GLY A 149 -9.72 -6.76 6.61
CA GLY A 149 -9.81 -7.96 7.46
C GLY A 149 -10.79 -7.80 8.64
N ASN A 150 -11.60 -6.74 8.65
CA ASN A 150 -12.52 -6.39 9.74
C ASN A 150 -13.97 -6.22 9.23
N GLU A 151 -14.76 -5.42 9.93
CA GLU A 151 -16.17 -5.12 9.60
C GLU A 151 -16.38 -4.41 8.25
N LEU A 152 -15.33 -3.80 7.68
CA LEU A 152 -15.34 -3.20 6.34
C LEU A 152 -15.06 -4.22 5.24
N ALA A 153 -14.85 -5.50 5.58
CA ALA A 153 -14.61 -6.56 4.60
C ALA A 153 -15.85 -6.83 3.75
N TYR A 154 -15.66 -6.87 2.44
CA TYR A 154 -16.69 -7.37 1.53
C TYR A 154 -16.82 -8.89 1.69
N PRO A 155 -18.05 -9.44 1.86
CA PRO A 155 -18.27 -10.87 1.72
C PRO A 155 -17.77 -11.38 0.36
N ILE A 156 -17.30 -12.61 0.29
CA ILE A 156 -16.71 -13.17 -0.94
C ILE A 156 -17.63 -13.03 -2.16
N ASP A 157 -18.92 -13.29 -1.99
CA ASP A 157 -19.90 -13.21 -3.08
C ASP A 157 -20.05 -11.75 -3.57
N THR A 158 -19.97 -10.78 -2.64
CA THR A 158 -19.98 -9.35 -2.99
C THR A 158 -18.70 -8.96 -3.72
N LEU A 159 -17.55 -9.44 -3.25
CA LEU A 159 -16.25 -9.17 -3.87
C LEU A 159 -16.19 -9.73 -5.30
N VAL A 160 -16.69 -10.96 -5.50
CA VAL A 160 -16.83 -11.57 -6.83
C VAL A 160 -17.71 -10.71 -7.73
N ARG A 161 -18.89 -10.29 -7.26
CA ARG A 161 -19.78 -9.42 -8.03
C ARG A 161 -19.12 -8.08 -8.40
N ILE A 162 -18.41 -7.46 -7.46
CA ILE A 162 -17.65 -6.24 -7.74
C ILE A 162 -16.64 -6.51 -8.87
N CYS A 163 -15.88 -7.60 -8.79
CA CYS A 163 -14.88 -7.95 -9.80
C CYS A 163 -15.48 -8.26 -11.17
N GLU A 164 -16.66 -8.89 -11.24
CA GLU A 164 -17.33 -9.24 -12.50
C GLU A 164 -18.09 -8.07 -13.12
N GLU A 165 -18.83 -7.30 -12.30
CA GLU A 165 -19.74 -6.25 -12.76
C GLU A 165 -19.03 -4.89 -12.95
N VAL A 166 -17.78 -4.72 -12.42
CA VAL A 166 -16.99 -3.49 -12.59
C VAL A 166 -15.73 -3.79 -13.41
N PRO A 167 -15.75 -3.53 -14.73
CA PRO A 167 -14.65 -3.93 -15.64
C PRO A 167 -13.30 -3.33 -15.31
N ASN A 168 -13.27 -2.17 -14.65
CA ASN A 168 -12.07 -1.46 -14.25
C ASN A 168 -11.32 -2.16 -13.11
N VAL A 169 -11.99 -3.01 -12.30
CA VAL A 169 -11.33 -3.75 -11.21
C VAL A 169 -10.36 -4.76 -11.82
N ARG A 170 -9.09 -4.64 -11.48
CA ARG A 170 -7.98 -5.48 -11.95
C ARG A 170 -7.26 -6.20 -10.82
N ALA A 171 -7.38 -5.69 -9.62
CA ALA A 171 -6.76 -6.28 -8.44
C ALA A 171 -7.57 -6.02 -7.17
N ILE A 172 -7.24 -6.77 -6.13
CA ILE A 172 -7.60 -6.41 -4.75
C ILE A 172 -6.31 -6.22 -3.94
N LYS A 173 -6.35 -5.29 -2.98
CA LYS A 173 -5.39 -5.24 -1.87
C LYS A 173 -6.02 -5.97 -0.71
N ASP A 174 -5.45 -7.11 -0.31
CA ASP A 174 -6.10 -8.01 0.64
C ASP A 174 -5.40 -8.01 2.00
N TRP A 175 -6.16 -7.67 3.04
CA TRP A 175 -5.74 -7.68 4.44
C TRP A 175 -6.48 -8.76 5.26
N SER A 176 -7.02 -9.75 4.62
CA SER A 176 -7.76 -10.82 5.28
C SER A 176 -6.84 -11.78 6.04
N PRO A 177 -7.36 -12.51 7.05
CA PRO A 177 -6.64 -13.63 7.66
C PRO A 177 -6.26 -14.70 6.63
N ALA A 178 -5.22 -15.48 6.89
CA ALA A 178 -4.59 -16.40 5.94
C ALA A 178 -5.58 -17.34 5.22
N GLN A 179 -6.50 -17.95 5.95
CA GLN A 179 -7.49 -18.87 5.35
C GLN A 179 -8.45 -18.15 4.38
N THR A 180 -8.86 -16.94 4.72
CA THR A 180 -9.73 -16.11 3.86
C THR A 180 -8.96 -15.62 2.65
N HIS A 181 -7.72 -15.21 2.85
CA HIS A 181 -6.81 -14.77 1.78
C HIS A 181 -6.56 -15.88 0.75
N ASP A 182 -6.27 -17.11 1.19
CA ASP A 182 -6.14 -18.27 0.29
C ASP A 182 -7.41 -18.50 -0.55
N ARG A 183 -8.58 -18.38 0.10
CA ARG A 183 -9.88 -18.47 -0.59
C ARG A 183 -10.06 -17.34 -1.62
N HIS A 184 -9.65 -16.11 -1.31
CA HIS A 184 -9.70 -14.98 -2.25
C HIS A 184 -8.82 -15.25 -3.46
N ILE A 185 -7.58 -15.69 -3.26
CA ILE A 185 -6.66 -16.03 -4.36
C ILE A 185 -7.32 -17.06 -5.30
N LYS A 186 -7.75 -18.19 -4.77
CA LYS A 186 -8.34 -19.28 -5.58
C LYS A 186 -9.61 -18.85 -6.30
N THR A 187 -10.49 -18.09 -5.63
CA THR A 187 -11.74 -17.66 -6.21
C THR A 187 -11.52 -16.63 -7.32
N LEU A 188 -10.70 -15.59 -7.05
CA LEU A 188 -10.52 -14.47 -7.96
C LEU A 188 -9.62 -14.83 -9.16
N HIS A 189 -8.67 -15.75 -8.98
CA HIS A 189 -7.91 -16.30 -10.11
C HIS A 189 -8.75 -17.19 -11.02
N GLY A 190 -9.82 -17.78 -10.51
CA GLY A 190 -10.75 -18.64 -11.27
C GLY A 190 -11.83 -17.90 -12.06
N LEU A 191 -11.93 -16.56 -11.92
CA LEU A 191 -12.90 -15.77 -12.68
C LEU A 191 -12.53 -15.73 -14.17
N SER A 192 -13.52 -15.48 -15.03
CA SER A 192 -13.34 -15.34 -16.49
C SER A 192 -12.31 -14.27 -16.84
N ARG A 193 -12.30 -13.17 -16.07
CA ARG A 193 -11.24 -12.15 -16.06
C ARG A 193 -10.50 -12.30 -14.72
N ARG A 194 -9.31 -12.88 -14.78
CA ARG A 194 -8.46 -13.04 -13.60
C ARG A 194 -8.25 -11.69 -12.92
N ILE A 195 -8.38 -11.67 -11.59
CA ILE A 195 -8.15 -10.52 -10.73
C ILE A 195 -6.93 -10.79 -9.87
N ASN A 196 -5.95 -9.90 -9.90
CA ASN A 196 -4.74 -10.04 -9.11
C ASN A 196 -5.02 -9.79 -7.61
N VAL A 197 -4.37 -10.57 -6.77
CA VAL A 197 -4.45 -10.44 -5.31
C VAL A 197 -3.13 -9.92 -4.78
N LEU A 198 -3.15 -8.70 -4.24
CA LEU A 198 -1.99 -8.04 -3.65
C LEU A 198 -2.06 -8.16 -2.13
N SER A 199 -1.07 -8.82 -1.54
CA SER A 199 -1.00 -8.96 -0.09
C SER A 199 -0.71 -7.61 0.60
N THR A 200 -1.32 -7.36 1.75
CA THR A 200 -0.84 -6.33 2.68
C THR A 200 -0.51 -6.93 4.05
N ASN A 201 -0.44 -8.25 4.12
CA ASN A 201 -0.21 -9.02 5.35
C ASN A 201 1.28 -9.16 5.64
N SER A 202 1.95 -8.09 6.02
CA SER A 202 3.40 -8.07 6.23
C SER A 202 3.87 -9.05 7.29
N ALA A 203 3.04 -9.38 8.29
CA ALA A 203 3.39 -10.34 9.35
C ALA A 203 3.56 -11.79 8.86
N TRP A 204 2.98 -12.15 7.71
CA TRP A 204 3.09 -13.48 7.09
C TRP A 204 3.19 -13.37 5.56
N LEU A 205 3.91 -12.34 5.09
CA LEU A 205 4.01 -12.00 3.67
C LEU A 205 4.54 -13.16 2.83
N MET A 206 5.59 -13.86 3.27
CA MET A 206 6.13 -15.02 2.57
C MET A 206 5.04 -16.07 2.31
N SER A 207 4.26 -16.41 3.34
CA SER A 207 3.17 -17.40 3.19
C SER A 207 2.13 -16.93 2.18
N SER A 208 1.75 -15.65 2.19
CA SER A 208 0.83 -15.07 1.24
C SER A 208 1.33 -15.21 -0.21
N LEU A 209 2.60 -14.90 -0.46
CA LEU A 209 3.22 -15.02 -1.78
C LEU A 209 3.31 -16.49 -2.24
N VAL A 210 3.65 -17.41 -1.34
CA VAL A 210 3.69 -18.86 -1.62
C VAL A 210 2.28 -19.42 -1.92
N MET A 211 1.22 -18.88 -1.31
CA MET A 211 -0.18 -19.23 -1.65
C MET A 211 -0.58 -18.79 -3.05
N GLY A 212 0.18 -17.89 -3.68
CA GLY A 212 -0.03 -17.42 -5.05
C GLY A 212 -0.53 -15.98 -5.16
N ALA A 213 -0.33 -15.13 -4.16
CA ALA A 213 -0.56 -13.70 -4.31
C ALA A 213 0.34 -13.13 -5.43
N ASP A 214 -0.25 -12.26 -6.27
CA ASP A 214 0.40 -11.68 -7.46
C ASP A 214 1.37 -10.54 -7.13
N GLY A 215 1.51 -10.25 -5.85
CA GLY A 215 2.36 -9.19 -5.32
C GLY A 215 1.92 -8.72 -3.96
N LEU A 216 2.36 -7.51 -3.62
CA LEU A 216 2.03 -6.86 -2.36
C LEU A 216 1.81 -5.36 -2.55
N LEU A 217 0.90 -4.79 -1.74
CA LEU A 217 0.70 -3.35 -1.62
C LEU A 217 0.72 -3.00 -0.14
N SER A 218 1.84 -2.45 0.36
CA SER A 218 2.10 -2.35 1.78
C SER A 218 2.70 -1.01 2.21
N GLY A 219 2.23 -0.45 3.34
CA GLY A 219 2.82 0.73 3.98
C GLY A 219 4.25 0.48 4.48
N ALA A 220 4.55 -0.75 4.94
CA ALA A 220 5.91 -1.12 5.34
C ALA A 220 6.93 -0.98 4.20
N GLY A 221 6.48 -1.03 2.94
CA GLY A 221 7.31 -0.75 1.77
C GLY A 221 7.94 0.63 1.77
N SER A 222 7.41 1.60 2.51
CA SER A 222 8.09 2.89 2.73
C SER A 222 9.45 2.74 3.42
N VAL A 223 9.63 1.70 4.24
CA VAL A 223 10.84 1.49 5.04
C VAL A 223 11.69 0.35 4.50
N ILE A 224 11.05 -0.74 4.08
CA ILE A 224 11.68 -2.03 3.75
C ILE A 224 11.31 -2.52 2.34
N ALA A 225 11.16 -1.60 1.37
CA ALA A 225 10.81 -1.96 -0.01
C ALA A 225 11.78 -2.99 -0.61
N ASP A 226 13.06 -2.84 -0.35
CA ASP A 226 14.14 -3.70 -0.79
C ASP A 226 14.01 -5.15 -0.26
N LEU A 227 13.75 -5.33 1.03
CA LEU A 227 13.46 -6.65 1.59
C LEU A 227 12.20 -7.28 1.02
N GLN A 228 11.16 -6.47 0.78
CA GLN A 228 9.90 -6.94 0.22
C GLN A 228 10.06 -7.33 -1.26
N ALA A 229 10.81 -6.55 -2.03
CA ALA A 229 11.11 -6.85 -3.43
C ALA A 229 11.97 -8.11 -3.56
N ALA A 230 13.03 -8.22 -2.73
CA ALA A 230 13.87 -9.41 -2.70
C ALA A 230 13.07 -10.66 -2.29
N LEU A 231 12.19 -10.56 -1.29
CA LEU A 231 11.32 -11.67 -0.89
C LEU A 231 10.37 -12.08 -2.02
N PHE A 232 9.74 -11.12 -2.69
CA PHE A 232 8.87 -11.39 -3.83
C PHE A 232 9.65 -12.14 -4.92
N SER A 233 10.83 -11.65 -5.31
CA SER A 233 11.69 -12.27 -6.31
C SER A 233 12.12 -13.69 -5.93
N ALA A 234 12.53 -13.91 -4.68
CA ALA A 234 12.94 -15.24 -4.19
C ALA A 234 11.78 -16.25 -4.27
N VAL A 235 10.55 -15.83 -3.92
CA VAL A 235 9.36 -16.69 -4.03
C VAL A 235 9.05 -16.99 -5.50
N GLN A 236 9.12 -16.00 -6.41
CA GLN A 236 8.90 -16.22 -7.84
C GLN A 236 9.94 -17.17 -8.43
N ALA A 237 11.20 -17.07 -8.00
CA ALA A 237 12.27 -17.98 -8.38
C ALA A 237 12.19 -19.36 -7.71
N ARG A 238 11.25 -19.56 -6.78
CA ARG A 238 11.12 -20.78 -5.95
C ARG A 238 12.35 -21.05 -5.07
N ASP A 239 13.11 -20.02 -4.74
CA ASP A 239 14.23 -20.09 -3.80
C ASP A 239 13.70 -19.97 -2.36
N LEU A 240 13.30 -21.10 -1.81
CA LEU A 240 12.71 -21.18 -0.48
C LEU A 240 13.71 -20.77 0.60
N ALA A 241 15.00 -21.11 0.46
CA ALA A 241 16.01 -20.81 1.46
C ALA A 241 16.22 -19.30 1.59
N THR A 242 16.38 -18.60 0.47
CA THR A 242 16.47 -17.13 0.43
C THR A 242 15.18 -16.49 0.92
N ALA A 243 14.02 -16.99 0.49
CA ALA A 243 12.73 -16.46 0.93
C ALA A 243 12.54 -16.55 2.46
N GLN A 244 12.94 -17.67 3.09
CA GLN A 244 12.89 -17.82 4.54
C GLN A 244 13.83 -16.85 5.25
N ALA A 245 15.08 -16.71 4.80
CA ALA A 245 16.04 -15.78 5.40
C ALA A 245 15.55 -14.32 5.33
N LEU A 246 14.93 -13.92 4.20
CA LEU A 246 14.33 -12.59 4.04
C LEU A 246 13.10 -12.41 4.93
N ALA A 247 12.23 -13.42 5.01
CA ALA A 247 11.05 -13.40 5.88
C ALA A 247 11.43 -13.25 7.36
N ASP A 248 12.48 -13.92 7.81
CA ASP A 248 13.01 -13.79 9.18
C ASP A 248 13.47 -12.36 9.48
N ARG A 249 14.11 -11.69 8.52
CA ARG A 249 14.48 -10.27 8.65
C ARG A 249 13.27 -9.37 8.70
N ILE A 250 12.30 -9.57 7.82
CA ILE A 250 11.04 -8.81 7.78
C ILE A 250 10.25 -9.01 9.08
N TYR A 251 10.33 -10.17 9.72
CA TYR A 251 9.66 -10.46 10.97
C TYR A 251 9.97 -9.43 12.06
N HIS A 252 11.23 -9.03 12.24
CA HIS A 252 11.62 -8.04 13.23
C HIS A 252 10.87 -6.71 13.06
N THR A 253 10.74 -6.23 11.84
CA THR A 253 10.03 -4.97 11.54
C THR A 253 8.53 -5.10 11.79
N THR A 254 7.93 -6.23 11.42
CA THR A 254 6.48 -6.43 11.51
C THR A 254 6.00 -6.53 12.96
N GLN A 255 6.81 -7.10 13.85
CA GLN A 255 6.48 -7.18 15.28
C GLN A 255 6.37 -5.80 15.93
N VAL A 256 7.03 -4.80 15.38
CA VAL A 256 6.98 -3.43 15.90
C VAL A 256 6.00 -2.57 15.12
N PHE A 257 6.03 -2.60 13.80
CA PHE A 257 5.16 -1.75 12.98
C PHE A 257 3.68 -2.05 13.22
N TYR A 258 3.32 -3.32 13.34
CA TYR A 258 1.93 -3.76 13.49
C TYR A 258 1.54 -4.15 14.92
N ALA A 259 2.32 -3.73 15.92
CA ALA A 259 1.95 -3.88 17.33
C ALA A 259 0.71 -3.05 17.67
N ASP A 260 0.02 -3.43 18.74
CA ASP A 260 -1.07 -2.62 19.29
C ASP A 260 -0.54 -1.32 19.96
N PRO A 261 -1.28 -0.21 19.86
CA PRO A 261 -2.47 -0.03 19.03
C PRO A 261 -2.13 -0.01 17.53
N PHE A 262 -2.86 -0.82 16.76
CA PHE A 262 -2.58 -1.00 15.32
C PHE A 262 -2.69 0.32 14.52
N GLY A 263 -3.49 1.27 14.99
CA GLY A 263 -3.62 2.60 14.38
C GLY A 263 -2.31 3.38 14.26
N ASP A 264 -1.31 3.09 15.11
CA ASP A 264 0.01 3.73 15.09
C ASP A 264 1.01 3.11 14.11
N MET A 265 0.58 2.17 13.26
CA MET A 265 1.50 1.47 12.34
C MET A 265 2.32 2.42 11.47
N HIS A 266 1.69 3.40 10.86
CA HIS A 266 2.37 4.36 9.98
C HIS A 266 3.18 5.39 10.76
N ASN A 267 2.76 5.72 11.96
CA ASN A 267 3.52 6.54 12.89
C ASN A 267 4.87 5.87 13.23
N ARG A 268 4.87 4.57 13.56
CA ARG A 268 6.09 3.79 13.80
C ARG A 268 7.00 3.70 12.56
N MET A 269 6.41 3.56 11.38
CA MET A 269 7.14 3.57 10.12
C MET A 269 7.78 4.94 9.85
N LYS A 270 7.09 6.04 10.17
CA LYS A 270 7.62 7.40 10.04
C LYS A 270 8.79 7.63 11.00
N GLU A 271 8.69 7.17 12.26
CA GLU A 271 9.81 7.19 13.21
C GLU A 271 11.00 6.37 12.69
N ALA A 272 10.75 5.22 12.06
CA ALA A 272 11.83 4.45 11.43
C ALA A 272 12.56 5.23 10.34
N LEU A 273 11.86 5.97 9.47
CA LEU A 273 12.49 6.81 8.44
C LEU A 273 13.35 7.90 9.04
N VAL A 274 12.91 8.54 10.12
CA VAL A 274 13.68 9.56 10.84
C VAL A 274 14.91 8.96 11.51
N LEU A 275 14.76 7.82 12.20
CA LEU A 275 15.89 7.12 12.84
C LEU A 275 16.95 6.66 11.82
N LEU A 276 16.53 6.30 10.62
CA LEU A 276 17.40 5.94 9.51
C LEU A 276 18.02 7.15 8.80
N GLY A 277 17.59 8.37 9.12
CA GLY A 277 18.01 9.60 8.43
C GLY A 277 17.53 9.68 6.98
N ARG A 278 16.42 8.98 6.65
CA ARG A 278 15.76 9.04 5.34
C ARG A 278 14.78 10.19 5.24
N ILE A 279 14.26 10.67 6.36
CA ILE A 279 13.51 11.91 6.54
C ILE A 279 14.25 12.75 7.57
N ASP A 280 14.52 14.02 7.28
CA ASP A 280 15.15 14.96 8.20
C ASP A 280 14.10 15.57 9.16
N GLY A 281 14.52 15.94 10.36
CA GLY A 281 13.63 16.51 11.37
C GLY A 281 12.87 15.47 12.18
N PRO A 282 11.89 15.90 13.00
CA PRO A 282 11.09 14.99 13.82
C PRO A 282 10.04 14.24 12.97
N ALA A 283 9.69 13.03 13.38
CA ALA A 283 8.51 12.36 12.81
C ALA A 283 7.25 13.09 13.27
N VAL A 284 6.62 13.83 12.35
CA VAL A 284 5.36 14.56 12.60
C VAL A 284 4.21 13.78 12.00
N VAL A 285 3.18 13.54 12.80
CA VAL A 285 1.90 12.96 12.38
C VAL A 285 0.78 13.94 12.66
N ARG A 286 -0.25 13.96 11.82
CA ARG A 286 -1.40 14.86 11.99
C ARG A 286 -2.38 14.34 13.06
N PRO A 287 -2.92 15.20 13.90
CA PRO A 287 -4.00 14.81 14.82
C PRO A 287 -5.17 14.14 14.08
N PRO A 288 -5.82 13.12 14.69
CA PRO A 288 -5.71 12.72 16.10
C PRO A 288 -4.52 11.82 16.45
N LEU A 289 -3.66 11.47 15.49
CA LEU A 289 -2.44 10.76 15.81
C LEU A 289 -1.53 11.63 16.69
N MET A 290 -0.73 10.98 17.53
CA MET A 290 0.16 11.64 18.46
C MET A 290 1.57 11.07 18.37
N LYS A 291 2.57 11.85 18.74
CA LYS A 291 3.95 11.41 18.86
C LYS A 291 4.04 10.15 19.71
N LEU A 292 4.80 9.16 19.25
CA LEU A 292 5.08 7.95 20.01
C LEU A 292 5.94 8.25 21.26
N THR A 293 5.86 7.35 22.24
CA THR A 293 6.73 7.41 23.42
C THR A 293 8.17 7.06 23.06
N ASP A 294 9.15 7.59 23.83
CA ASP A 294 10.56 7.27 23.63
C ASP A 294 10.82 5.76 23.71
N ALA A 295 10.07 5.03 24.53
CA ALA A 295 10.17 3.58 24.64
C ALA A 295 9.76 2.87 23.35
N GLU A 296 8.71 3.34 22.68
CA GLU A 296 8.28 2.80 21.38
C GLU A 296 9.27 3.16 20.28
N ILE A 297 9.75 4.39 20.23
CA ILE A 297 10.76 4.85 19.27
C ILE A 297 12.04 4.00 19.41
N LYS A 298 12.48 3.72 20.64
CA LYS A 298 13.62 2.84 20.90
C LYS A 298 13.39 1.41 20.40
N ARG A 299 12.16 0.86 20.55
CA ARG A 299 11.81 -0.46 19.98
C ARG A 299 11.84 -0.46 18.46
N VAL A 300 11.38 0.62 17.82
CA VAL A 300 11.48 0.79 16.37
C VAL A 300 12.95 0.74 15.93
N GLY A 301 13.83 1.51 16.54
CA GLY A 301 15.26 1.50 16.23
C GLY A 301 15.92 0.13 16.39
N ALA A 302 15.59 -0.59 17.49
CA ALA A 302 16.10 -1.95 17.71
C ALA A 302 15.63 -2.93 16.61
N ALA A 303 14.38 -2.81 16.16
CA ALA A 303 13.84 -3.62 15.08
C ALA A 303 14.55 -3.35 13.73
N MET A 304 14.85 -2.07 13.41
CA MET A 304 15.63 -1.72 12.21
C MET A 304 17.02 -2.34 12.24
N THR A 305 17.70 -2.24 13.38
CA THR A 305 19.02 -2.85 13.57
C THR A 305 18.97 -4.37 13.40
N ALA A 306 18.01 -5.04 14.03
CA ALA A 306 17.84 -6.50 13.94
C ALA A 306 17.52 -6.97 12.52
N ALA A 307 16.77 -6.18 11.76
CA ALA A 307 16.46 -6.46 10.36
C ALA A 307 17.62 -6.10 9.40
N GLY A 308 18.69 -5.46 9.90
CA GLY A 308 19.82 -5.02 9.08
C GLY A 308 19.44 -3.91 8.10
N ILE A 309 18.58 -2.97 8.52
CA ILE A 309 18.18 -1.82 7.72
C ILE A 309 19.07 -0.63 8.05
N THR A 310 19.61 0.01 7.02
CA THR A 310 20.40 1.23 7.10
C THR A 310 19.74 2.39 6.39
N ARG A 311 20.41 3.53 6.35
CA ARG A 311 19.97 4.70 5.58
C ARG A 311 19.86 4.36 4.09
N GLU A 312 20.82 3.62 3.56
CA GLU A 312 20.94 3.27 2.15
C GLU A 312 20.04 2.10 1.73
N GLY A 313 19.54 1.32 2.68
CA GLY A 313 18.72 0.15 2.43
C GLY A 313 19.05 -1.02 3.35
N ALA A 314 18.56 -2.20 3.01
CA ALA A 314 18.86 -3.42 3.72
C ALA A 314 20.26 -3.93 3.35
N THR A 315 21.06 -4.28 4.37
CA THR A 315 22.42 -4.82 4.15
C THR A 315 22.38 -6.26 3.61
N GLY A 316 23.40 -6.68 2.85
CA GLY A 316 23.58 -8.08 2.46
C GLY A 316 22.55 -8.60 1.46
N LEU A 317 21.96 -7.72 0.65
CA LEU A 317 21.15 -8.10 -0.51
C LEU A 317 22.00 -8.27 -1.77
N ASP A 318 23.24 -7.78 -1.77
CA ASP A 318 24.18 -7.92 -2.88
C ASP A 318 24.48 -9.41 -3.12
N GLY A 319 24.08 -9.92 -4.27
CA GLY A 319 24.21 -11.34 -4.63
C GLY A 319 22.93 -12.17 -4.43
N LEU A 320 21.88 -11.62 -3.86
CA LEU A 320 20.54 -12.20 -3.86
C LEU A 320 19.71 -11.75 -5.07
N ALA A 321 20.29 -10.96 -5.97
CA ALA A 321 19.67 -10.57 -7.23
C ALA A 321 19.44 -11.84 -8.05
N VAL A 322 18.23 -12.36 -7.96
CA VAL A 322 17.77 -13.43 -8.85
C VAL A 322 17.63 -12.81 -10.21
N ALA A 323 18.34 -13.39 -11.18
CA ALA A 323 18.17 -13.05 -12.59
C ALA A 323 16.67 -13.03 -12.92
N ALA A 324 16.14 -11.86 -13.23
CA ALA A 324 14.87 -11.73 -13.91
C ALA A 324 15.14 -12.09 -15.37
N GLU A 325 14.78 -13.31 -15.76
CA GLU A 325 14.55 -13.69 -17.14
C GLU A 325 13.05 -13.74 -17.42
#